data_c78c6e0f9d73259873a6b8e90fcddea3
#
_entry.id   c78c6e0f9d73259873a6b8e90fcddea3
#
_cell.length_a   1.000
_cell.length_b   1.000
_cell.length_c   1.000
_cell.angle_alpha   90.00
_cell.angle_beta   90.00
_cell.angle_gamma   90.00
#
_symmetry.space_group_name_H-M   'P 1'
#
loop_
_entity.id
_entity.type
_entity.pdbx_description
1 polymer ?
#
loop_
_entity_poly.entity_id
_entity_poly.type
_entity_poly.pdbx_seq_one_letter_code
_entity_poly.pdbx_strand_id
1 'polypeptide(L)'
;MTEEQNIQQRLAEFISRETEYWDFWGSIRIVKGGNILWETSRGYAGAEFGVRNTMSTRFTIASVTKQFTAFAVMLLYDRGLLSLNTDAKAYLPEDMLIPAGITVHDLLAHTSGLYNFYNFEDDFYIGEDRLPYDRKAFLSKWILKQPMNAPGESFNYNNSNYNLLAWIIEYVSKQSYAEFLHENIFLPLGMTNTVFDDGLSVHENKANNYMHDYGQIVRVPYVNNLFLTGAGALVSNCDDLQKWYECLKQRKLLSAPAYERFFTENMNHYCYGLERHDRNGVTVYAHGGDANGIAAYTQYFFEDDICIIILSNNESLNQYRLGEGIAAILYGEEPKHAVRPDAVPVTEEELRKFTGTYLPGKIQIEMKNGKLYLVRVNQNIHIELYCIGPNTFIRRHEEQSYTHDLLPEGAEKPTVWGYELVGKDFM
;
A
#
# COMPACT_ATOMS: atom_id res chain seq x y z
N MET A 1 29.35 -10.71 23.23
CA MET A 1 28.04 -10.41 22.62
C MET A 1 27.62 -11.63 21.82
N THR A 2 26.41 -12.13 22.02
CA THR A 2 25.89 -13.25 21.22
C THR A 2 25.58 -12.77 19.80
N GLU A 3 25.43 -13.69 18.85
CA GLU A 3 25.04 -13.36 17.48
C GLU A 3 23.70 -12.61 17.45
N GLU A 4 22.73 -13.07 18.22
CA GLU A 4 21.41 -12.41 18.35
C GLU A 4 21.52 -10.98 18.90
N GLN A 5 22.33 -10.76 19.93
CA GLN A 5 22.60 -9.42 20.48
C GLN A 5 23.24 -8.49 19.44
N ASN A 6 24.13 -9.02 18.59
CA ASN A 6 24.72 -8.25 17.49
C ASN A 6 23.67 -7.86 16.46
N ILE A 7 22.80 -8.80 16.05
CA ILE A 7 21.71 -8.53 15.10
C ILE A 7 20.75 -7.46 15.69
N GLN A 8 20.34 -7.60 16.95
CA GLN A 8 19.47 -6.62 17.62
C GLN A 8 20.09 -5.23 17.67
N GLN A 9 21.40 -5.13 17.94
CA GLN A 9 22.10 -3.84 17.95
C GLN A 9 22.12 -3.22 16.53
N ARG A 10 22.48 -3.99 15.50
CA ARG A 10 22.49 -3.52 14.11
C ARG A 10 21.09 -3.08 13.65
N LEU A 11 20.05 -3.82 14.00
CA LEU A 11 18.66 -3.45 13.74
C LEU A 11 18.29 -2.13 14.42
N ALA A 12 18.64 -1.96 15.70
CA ALA A 12 18.36 -0.75 16.46
C ALA A 12 19.04 0.49 15.85
N GLU A 13 20.31 0.38 15.46
CA GLU A 13 21.08 1.44 14.82
C GLU A 13 20.50 1.82 13.45
N PHE A 14 20.27 0.81 12.60
CA PHE A 14 19.71 1.00 11.26
C PHE A 14 18.31 1.62 11.32
N ILE A 15 17.38 1.00 12.06
CA ILE A 15 16.00 1.46 12.14
C ILE A 15 15.92 2.86 12.77
N SER A 16 16.75 3.16 13.78
CA SER A 16 16.77 4.50 14.37
C SER A 16 17.14 5.57 13.35
N ARG A 17 18.19 5.32 12.56
CA ARG A 17 18.64 6.22 11.50
C ARG A 17 17.61 6.39 10.40
N GLU A 18 17.08 5.29 9.87
CA GLU A 18 16.11 5.35 8.79
C GLU A 18 14.78 6.00 9.23
N THR A 19 14.28 5.66 10.42
CA THR A 19 13.05 6.26 10.94
C THR A 19 13.17 7.74 11.27
N GLU A 20 14.35 8.22 11.64
CA GLU A 20 14.64 9.66 11.79
C GLU A 20 14.69 10.35 10.42
N TYR A 21 15.37 9.75 9.45
CA TYR A 21 15.46 10.27 8.09
C TYR A 21 14.09 10.46 7.44
N TRP A 22 13.21 9.44 7.58
CA TRP A 22 11.88 9.40 6.96
C TRP A 22 10.79 10.08 7.80
N ASP A 23 11.09 10.64 8.99
CA ASP A 23 10.08 11.15 9.93
C ASP A 23 8.97 10.11 10.21
N PHE A 24 9.39 8.91 10.58
CA PHE A 24 8.51 7.75 10.73
C PHE A 24 7.56 7.88 11.92
N TRP A 25 6.27 7.69 11.66
CA TRP A 25 5.22 7.57 12.68
C TRP A 25 4.50 6.23 12.51
N GLY A 26 4.70 5.30 13.41
CA GLY A 26 4.12 3.98 13.26
C GLY A 26 4.72 2.95 14.20
N SER A 27 4.57 1.68 13.82
CA SER A 27 5.09 0.51 14.55
C SER A 27 5.81 -0.44 13.61
N ILE A 28 6.91 -1.03 14.08
CA ILE A 28 7.69 -2.03 13.37
C ILE A 28 7.84 -3.23 14.29
N ARG A 29 7.66 -4.45 13.76
CA ARG A 29 7.95 -5.70 14.44
C ARG A 29 8.72 -6.64 13.53
N ILE A 30 9.72 -7.29 14.10
CA ILE A 30 10.52 -8.33 13.47
C ILE A 30 10.41 -9.58 14.32
N VAL A 31 9.94 -10.67 13.71
CA VAL A 31 9.80 -11.99 14.33
C VAL A 31 10.81 -12.93 13.70
N LYS A 32 11.46 -13.75 14.52
CA LYS A 32 12.36 -14.83 14.06
C LYS A 32 12.20 -16.04 14.99
N GLY A 33 12.01 -17.21 14.40
CA GLY A 33 11.85 -18.45 15.18
C GLY A 33 10.60 -18.41 16.08
N GLY A 34 9.52 -17.75 15.65
CA GLY A 34 8.29 -17.58 16.43
C GLY A 34 8.38 -16.54 17.57
N ASN A 35 9.54 -15.95 17.82
CA ASN A 35 9.76 -14.97 18.88
C ASN A 35 9.94 -13.56 18.31
N ILE A 36 9.52 -12.53 19.07
CA ILE A 36 9.80 -11.13 18.73
C ILE A 36 11.30 -10.90 18.92
N LEU A 37 12.01 -10.72 17.80
CA LEU A 37 13.42 -10.39 17.81
C LEU A 37 13.65 -8.92 18.12
N TRP A 38 12.80 -8.04 17.55
CA TRP A 38 12.87 -6.60 17.74
C TRP A 38 11.53 -5.93 17.44
N GLU A 39 11.20 -4.88 18.18
CA GLU A 39 10.01 -4.05 17.90
C GLU A 39 10.17 -2.63 18.40
N THR A 40 9.47 -1.70 17.77
CA THR A 40 9.39 -0.30 18.20
C THR A 40 8.12 0.38 17.71
N SER A 41 7.72 1.46 18.43
CA SER A 41 6.70 2.41 17.97
C SER A 41 7.23 3.83 18.11
N ARG A 42 6.92 4.70 17.13
CA ARG A 42 7.37 6.10 17.09
C ARG A 42 6.25 7.03 16.60
N GLY A 43 6.42 8.32 16.85
CA GLY A 43 5.49 9.35 16.41
C GLY A 43 4.16 9.32 17.15
N TYR A 44 3.11 9.85 16.52
CA TYR A 44 1.81 10.08 17.15
C TYR A 44 0.70 9.31 16.42
N ALA A 45 -0.15 8.64 17.20
CA ALA A 45 -1.42 8.09 16.73
C ALA A 45 -2.49 9.19 16.56
N GLY A 46 -2.40 10.23 17.41
CA GLY A 46 -3.26 11.40 17.37
C GLY A 46 -2.44 12.63 17.78
N ALA A 47 -1.85 13.32 16.79
CA ALA A 47 -0.96 14.47 17.04
C ALA A 47 -1.70 15.62 17.69
N GLU A 48 -2.98 15.81 17.37
CA GLU A 48 -3.85 16.86 17.91
C GLU A 48 -3.98 16.77 19.44
N PHE A 49 -3.87 15.56 19.99
CA PHE A 49 -3.99 15.30 21.43
C PHE A 49 -2.68 14.83 22.07
N GLY A 50 -1.58 14.80 21.31
CA GLY A 50 -0.29 14.31 21.80
C GLY A 50 -0.28 12.80 22.11
N VAL A 51 -1.22 12.02 21.55
CA VAL A 51 -1.31 10.57 21.77
C VAL A 51 -0.23 9.88 20.94
N ARG A 52 0.69 9.18 21.60
CA ARG A 52 1.80 8.46 20.96
C ARG A 52 1.34 7.14 20.33
N ASN A 53 2.01 6.74 19.26
CA ASN A 53 1.92 5.36 18.76
C ASN A 53 2.50 4.39 19.79
N THR A 54 1.88 3.23 19.88
CA THR A 54 2.30 2.08 20.70
C THR A 54 2.15 0.80 19.88
N MET A 55 2.64 -0.33 20.37
CA MET A 55 2.46 -1.62 19.68
C MET A 55 0.99 -2.05 19.60
N SER A 56 0.11 -1.51 20.48
CA SER A 56 -1.34 -1.74 20.41
C SER A 56 -2.08 -0.80 19.45
N THR A 57 -1.40 0.21 18.90
CA THR A 57 -2.01 1.12 17.91
C THR A 57 -2.40 0.35 16.67
N ARG A 58 -3.62 0.60 16.19
CA ARG A 58 -4.17 0.04 14.96
C ARG A 58 -3.94 1.01 13.81
N PHE A 59 -3.45 0.50 12.70
CA PHE A 59 -3.15 1.28 11.50
C PHE A 59 -4.01 0.81 10.33
N THR A 60 -4.41 1.71 9.46
CA THR A 60 -4.92 1.34 8.14
C THR A 60 -3.79 0.65 7.38
N ILE A 61 -4.05 -0.55 6.84
CA ILE A 61 -3.01 -1.36 6.20
C ILE A 61 -3.07 -1.30 4.67
N ALA A 62 -3.94 -0.48 4.13
CA ALA A 62 -4.11 -0.29 2.68
C ALA A 62 -4.06 -1.63 1.92
N SER A 63 -3.28 -1.75 0.86
CA SER A 63 -3.27 -2.95 0.00
C SER A 63 -2.81 -4.25 0.66
N VAL A 64 -2.24 -4.24 1.85
CA VAL A 64 -2.03 -5.46 2.66
C VAL A 64 -3.39 -6.16 2.94
N THR A 65 -4.51 -5.44 2.86
CA THR A 65 -5.88 -5.97 2.88
C THR A 65 -6.10 -7.09 1.86
N LYS A 66 -5.45 -7.00 0.70
CA LYS A 66 -5.66 -7.94 -0.42
C LYS A 66 -5.34 -9.39 -0.06
N GLN A 67 -4.40 -9.62 0.85
CA GLN A 67 -4.10 -10.96 1.36
C GLN A 67 -5.34 -11.60 1.98
N PHE A 68 -6.09 -10.85 2.78
CA PHE A 68 -7.29 -11.32 3.47
C PHE A 68 -8.46 -11.50 2.50
N THR A 69 -8.62 -10.60 1.53
CA THR A 69 -9.65 -10.73 0.49
C THR A 69 -9.42 -11.97 -0.36
N ALA A 70 -8.19 -12.19 -0.83
CA ALA A 70 -7.82 -13.36 -1.61
C ALA A 70 -8.02 -14.65 -0.79
N PHE A 71 -7.60 -14.65 0.48
CA PHE A 71 -7.80 -15.79 1.36
C PHE A 71 -9.28 -16.11 1.62
N ALA A 72 -10.11 -15.08 1.75
CA ALA A 72 -11.56 -15.25 1.89
C ALA A 72 -12.19 -15.89 0.63
N VAL A 73 -11.73 -15.49 -0.56
CA VAL A 73 -12.14 -16.16 -1.82
C VAL A 73 -11.67 -17.61 -1.83
N MET A 74 -10.45 -17.88 -1.36
CA MET A 74 -9.93 -19.24 -1.28
C MET A 74 -10.68 -20.10 -0.26
N LEU A 75 -11.19 -19.51 0.84
CA LEU A 75 -12.10 -20.24 1.76
C LEU A 75 -13.40 -20.65 1.08
N LEU A 76 -13.98 -19.77 0.26
CA LEU A 76 -15.19 -20.12 -0.53
C LEU A 76 -14.88 -21.17 -1.60
N TYR A 77 -13.74 -21.08 -2.27
CA TYR A 77 -13.26 -22.09 -3.21
C TYR A 77 -13.06 -23.45 -2.54
N ASP A 78 -12.37 -23.49 -1.41
CA ASP A 78 -12.08 -24.73 -0.68
C ASP A 78 -13.34 -25.43 -0.16
N ARG A 79 -14.39 -24.64 0.14
CA ARG A 79 -15.74 -25.12 0.52
C ARG A 79 -16.60 -25.54 -0.70
N GLY A 80 -16.09 -25.42 -1.92
CA GLY A 80 -16.83 -25.75 -3.15
C GLY A 80 -17.97 -24.77 -3.48
N LEU A 81 -17.98 -23.57 -2.89
CA LEU A 81 -19.02 -22.56 -3.10
C LEU A 81 -18.78 -21.68 -4.33
N LEU A 82 -17.54 -21.63 -4.81
CA LEU A 82 -17.17 -21.00 -6.07
C LEU A 82 -16.04 -21.75 -6.77
N SER A 83 -15.86 -21.49 -8.08
CA SER A 83 -14.74 -21.99 -8.87
C SER A 83 -13.91 -20.82 -9.39
N LEU A 84 -12.59 -20.93 -9.32
CA LEU A 84 -11.67 -19.89 -9.77
C LEU A 84 -11.74 -19.64 -11.28
N ASN A 85 -12.05 -20.67 -12.07
CA ASN A 85 -12.10 -20.62 -13.54
C ASN A 85 -13.51 -20.27 -14.08
N THR A 86 -14.48 -20.05 -13.21
CA THR A 86 -15.82 -19.62 -13.60
C THR A 86 -15.84 -18.12 -13.83
N ASP A 87 -16.62 -17.68 -14.83
CA ASP A 87 -16.88 -16.26 -15.10
C ASP A 87 -17.40 -15.57 -13.82
N ALA A 88 -16.71 -14.53 -13.38
CA ALA A 88 -16.96 -13.84 -12.12
C ALA A 88 -18.39 -13.26 -12.04
N LYS A 89 -19.00 -12.92 -13.19
CA LYS A 89 -20.40 -12.45 -13.24
C LYS A 89 -21.40 -13.46 -12.68
N ALA A 90 -21.08 -14.77 -12.70
CA ALA A 90 -21.94 -15.81 -12.12
C ALA A 90 -22.06 -15.70 -10.58
N TYR A 91 -21.13 -14.98 -9.95
CA TYR A 91 -21.05 -14.76 -8.52
C TYR A 91 -21.35 -13.30 -8.14
N LEU A 92 -22.04 -12.56 -9.00
CA LEU A 92 -22.49 -11.20 -8.75
C LEU A 92 -24.01 -11.10 -8.96
N PRO A 93 -24.71 -10.14 -8.35
CA PRO A 93 -26.11 -9.86 -8.61
C PRO A 93 -26.37 -9.60 -10.11
N GLU A 94 -27.54 -10.02 -10.62
CA GLU A 94 -27.89 -9.87 -12.05
C GLU A 94 -27.87 -8.42 -12.56
N ASP A 95 -28.04 -7.46 -11.67
CA ASP A 95 -28.00 -6.03 -11.95
C ASP A 95 -26.61 -5.40 -11.82
N MET A 96 -25.59 -6.22 -11.53
CA MET A 96 -24.16 -5.82 -11.50
C MET A 96 -23.41 -6.46 -12.67
N LEU A 97 -23.69 -5.95 -13.86
CA LEU A 97 -23.14 -6.50 -15.10
C LEU A 97 -21.67 -6.08 -15.27
N ILE A 98 -20.78 -7.06 -15.23
CA ILE A 98 -19.39 -6.93 -15.69
C ILE A 98 -19.21 -7.62 -17.04
N PRO A 99 -18.17 -7.28 -17.84
CA PRO A 99 -17.89 -7.99 -19.09
C PRO A 99 -17.76 -9.50 -18.88
N ALA A 100 -18.27 -10.26 -19.85
CA ALA A 100 -18.12 -11.72 -19.82
C ALA A 100 -16.68 -12.14 -20.12
N GLY A 101 -16.31 -13.33 -19.63
CA GLY A 101 -14.99 -13.92 -19.87
C GLY A 101 -13.93 -13.55 -18.82
N ILE A 102 -14.26 -12.70 -17.86
CA ILE A 102 -13.39 -12.39 -16.70
C ILE A 102 -13.66 -13.46 -15.64
N THR A 103 -12.67 -14.28 -15.31
CA THR A 103 -12.79 -15.31 -14.27
C THR A 103 -12.48 -14.76 -12.88
N VAL A 104 -12.84 -15.50 -11.83
CA VAL A 104 -12.43 -15.20 -10.45
C VAL A 104 -10.89 -15.21 -10.34
N HIS A 105 -10.24 -16.13 -11.07
CA HIS A 105 -8.78 -16.17 -11.17
C HIS A 105 -8.21 -14.87 -11.73
N ASP A 106 -8.78 -14.31 -12.81
CA ASP A 106 -8.30 -13.07 -13.41
C ASP A 106 -8.40 -11.88 -12.45
N LEU A 107 -9.45 -11.85 -11.62
CA LEU A 107 -9.57 -10.83 -10.58
C LEU A 107 -8.49 -10.99 -9.50
N LEU A 108 -8.24 -12.21 -9.01
CA LEU A 108 -7.23 -12.52 -8.00
C LEU A 108 -5.80 -12.24 -8.50
N ALA A 109 -5.52 -12.56 -9.77
CA ALA A 109 -4.20 -12.48 -10.39
C ALA A 109 -3.92 -11.13 -11.07
N HIS A 110 -4.84 -10.16 -11.00
CA HIS A 110 -4.71 -8.87 -11.68
C HIS A 110 -4.58 -8.96 -13.21
N THR A 111 -5.25 -9.93 -13.82
CA THR A 111 -5.26 -10.16 -15.28
C THR A 111 -6.61 -9.90 -15.92
N SER A 112 -7.55 -9.27 -15.22
CA SER A 112 -8.93 -9.07 -15.69
C SER A 112 -9.05 -8.11 -16.88
N GLY A 113 -8.08 -7.23 -17.09
CA GLY A 113 -8.14 -6.15 -18.07
C GLY A 113 -9.13 -5.02 -17.73
N LEU A 114 -9.80 -5.07 -16.59
CA LEU A 114 -10.69 -4.00 -16.14
C LEU A 114 -9.92 -2.72 -15.85
N TYR A 115 -10.61 -1.59 -15.94
CA TYR A 115 -10.04 -0.32 -15.57
C TYR A 115 -9.78 -0.22 -14.07
N ASN A 116 -8.60 0.28 -13.68
CA ASN A 116 -8.28 0.54 -12.28
C ASN A 116 -8.82 1.91 -11.88
N PHE A 117 -9.91 1.95 -11.10
CA PHE A 117 -10.50 3.21 -10.64
C PHE A 117 -9.57 4.08 -9.79
N TYR A 118 -8.62 3.45 -9.14
CA TYR A 118 -7.62 4.11 -8.31
C TYR A 118 -6.41 4.50 -9.15
N ASN A 119 -6.65 5.23 -10.23
CA ASN A 119 -5.64 5.76 -11.11
C ASN A 119 -5.48 7.26 -10.85
N PHE A 120 -4.25 7.70 -10.56
CA PHE A 120 -3.95 9.11 -10.24
C PHE A 120 -4.27 10.08 -11.38
N GLU A 121 -4.47 9.59 -12.57
CA GLU A 121 -4.88 10.41 -13.72
C GLU A 121 -6.36 10.80 -13.72
N ASP A 122 -7.19 10.15 -12.89
CA ASP A 122 -8.62 10.34 -12.87
C ASP A 122 -9.09 11.36 -11.83
N ASP A 123 -10.24 11.94 -12.15
CA ASP A 123 -10.99 12.85 -11.28
C ASP A 123 -11.55 12.18 -10.02
N PHE A 124 -11.35 10.86 -9.86
CA PHE A 124 -11.79 10.13 -8.67
C PHE A 124 -11.23 10.76 -7.39
N TYR A 125 -9.97 11.14 -7.41
CA TYR A 125 -9.30 11.80 -6.27
C TYR A 125 -9.71 13.26 -6.03
N ILE A 126 -10.50 13.87 -6.92
CA ILE A 126 -10.93 15.28 -6.78
C ILE A 126 -12.14 15.43 -5.86
N GLY A 127 -12.51 14.39 -5.11
CA GLY A 127 -13.61 14.45 -4.15
C GLY A 127 -14.68 13.38 -4.33
N GLU A 128 -14.64 12.57 -5.40
CA GLU A 128 -15.56 11.45 -5.56
C GLU A 128 -15.37 10.41 -4.46
N ASP A 129 -14.12 10.23 -4.00
CA ASP A 129 -13.74 9.39 -2.86
C ASP A 129 -14.33 9.84 -1.51
N ARG A 130 -14.98 11.01 -1.47
CA ARG A 130 -15.63 11.59 -0.28
C ARG A 130 -17.14 11.55 -0.36
N LEU A 131 -17.70 11.21 -1.51
CA LEU A 131 -19.15 11.18 -1.73
C LEU A 131 -19.80 9.95 -1.08
N PRO A 132 -21.12 9.97 -0.86
CA PRO A 132 -21.84 8.77 -0.48
C PRO A 132 -21.60 7.64 -1.50
N TYR A 133 -21.31 6.44 -0.98
CA TYR A 133 -21.03 5.28 -1.81
C TYR A 133 -22.31 4.65 -2.36
N ASP A 134 -22.40 4.59 -3.68
CA ASP A 134 -23.38 3.76 -4.39
C ASP A 134 -22.62 2.76 -5.27
N ARG A 135 -22.78 1.47 -4.96
CA ARG A 135 -22.03 0.37 -5.60
C ARG A 135 -22.27 0.30 -7.11
N LYS A 136 -23.52 0.52 -7.57
CA LYS A 136 -23.86 0.46 -9.00
C LYS A 136 -23.34 1.66 -9.77
N ALA A 137 -23.50 2.85 -9.20
CA ALA A 137 -22.94 4.05 -9.77
C ALA A 137 -21.41 3.97 -9.84
N PHE A 138 -20.77 3.46 -8.79
CA PHE A 138 -19.33 3.24 -8.75
C PHE A 138 -18.87 2.23 -9.81
N LEU A 139 -19.56 1.08 -9.92
CA LEU A 139 -19.26 0.08 -10.95
C LEU A 139 -19.34 0.70 -12.36
N SER A 140 -20.44 1.36 -12.68
CA SER A 140 -20.69 1.88 -14.03
C SER A 140 -19.80 3.06 -14.38
N LYS A 141 -19.53 3.97 -13.44
CA LYS A 141 -18.77 5.20 -13.69
C LYS A 141 -17.25 4.95 -13.67
N TRP A 142 -16.77 4.05 -12.82
CA TRP A 142 -15.34 3.96 -12.50
C TRP A 142 -14.68 2.63 -12.86
N ILE A 143 -15.38 1.50 -12.74
CA ILE A 143 -14.82 0.17 -13.04
C ILE A 143 -15.05 -0.21 -14.50
N LEU A 144 -16.22 0.08 -15.05
CA LEU A 144 -16.62 -0.27 -16.42
C LEU A 144 -16.23 0.79 -17.46
N LYS A 145 -15.14 1.51 -17.24
CA LYS A 145 -14.51 2.31 -18.28
C LYS A 145 -13.91 1.41 -19.37
N GLN A 146 -13.29 2.02 -20.38
CA GLN A 146 -12.65 1.26 -21.45
C GLN A 146 -11.65 0.24 -20.86
N PRO A 147 -11.75 -1.04 -21.20
CA PRO A 147 -10.81 -2.07 -20.75
C PRO A 147 -9.36 -1.73 -21.17
N MET A 148 -8.40 -2.08 -20.32
CA MET A 148 -6.97 -1.86 -20.59
C MET A 148 -6.40 -2.91 -21.56
N ASN A 149 -6.90 -4.17 -21.47
CA ASN A 149 -6.50 -5.31 -22.28
C ASN A 149 -7.58 -6.40 -22.19
N ALA A 150 -7.43 -7.48 -22.97
CA ALA A 150 -8.29 -8.64 -22.84
C ALA A 150 -8.00 -9.42 -21.54
N PRO A 151 -9.01 -10.12 -20.94
CA PRO A 151 -8.79 -10.95 -19.77
C PRO A 151 -7.72 -12.02 -20.03
N GLY A 152 -6.80 -12.18 -19.07
CA GLY A 152 -5.67 -13.12 -19.14
C GLY A 152 -4.49 -12.68 -20.02
N GLU A 153 -4.58 -11.54 -20.71
CA GLU A 153 -3.55 -11.09 -21.65
C GLU A 153 -2.31 -10.50 -20.96
N SER A 154 -2.51 -9.68 -19.95
CA SER A 154 -1.42 -9.02 -19.24
C SER A 154 -1.74 -8.74 -17.77
N PHE A 155 -0.70 -8.62 -16.97
CA PHE A 155 -0.80 -8.19 -15.59
C PHE A 155 -0.97 -6.66 -15.51
N ASN A 156 -2.02 -6.24 -14.81
CA ASN A 156 -2.24 -4.84 -14.43
C ASN A 156 -2.78 -4.80 -13.02
N TYR A 157 -1.94 -4.41 -12.05
CA TYR A 157 -2.36 -4.27 -10.65
C TYR A 157 -3.61 -3.39 -10.55
N ASN A 158 -4.68 -3.90 -9.90
CA ASN A 158 -5.98 -3.29 -10.07
C ASN A 158 -6.84 -3.39 -8.80
N ASN A 159 -7.16 -2.25 -8.21
CA ASN A 159 -8.02 -2.16 -7.04
C ASN A 159 -9.49 -2.50 -7.34
N SER A 160 -9.94 -2.25 -8.58
CA SER A 160 -11.30 -2.65 -9.03
C SER A 160 -11.52 -4.15 -8.88
N ASN A 161 -10.50 -4.95 -9.19
CA ASN A 161 -10.57 -6.41 -9.08
C ASN A 161 -10.89 -6.85 -7.65
N TYR A 162 -10.20 -6.30 -6.67
CA TYR A 162 -10.35 -6.70 -5.27
C TYR A 162 -11.64 -6.17 -4.64
N ASN A 163 -12.18 -5.06 -5.13
CA ASN A 163 -13.53 -4.64 -4.77
C ASN A 163 -14.60 -5.62 -5.33
N LEU A 164 -14.45 -6.06 -6.57
CA LEU A 164 -15.32 -7.09 -7.15
C LEU A 164 -15.23 -8.40 -6.37
N LEU A 165 -14.03 -8.82 -5.95
CA LEU A 165 -13.85 -10.00 -5.10
C LEU A 165 -14.57 -9.86 -3.75
N ALA A 166 -14.52 -8.69 -3.12
CA ALA A 166 -15.29 -8.45 -1.89
C ALA A 166 -16.80 -8.58 -2.12
N TRP A 167 -17.32 -8.07 -3.24
CA TRP A 167 -18.73 -8.22 -3.58
C TRP A 167 -19.11 -9.68 -3.92
N ILE A 168 -18.20 -10.43 -4.55
CA ILE A 168 -18.37 -11.89 -4.77
C ILE A 168 -18.44 -12.63 -3.44
N ILE A 169 -17.55 -12.29 -2.48
CA ILE A 169 -17.59 -12.87 -1.13
C ILE A 169 -18.96 -12.65 -0.50
N GLU A 170 -19.48 -11.42 -0.51
CA GLU A 170 -20.80 -11.09 0.04
C GLU A 170 -21.93 -11.84 -0.65
N TYR A 171 -21.91 -11.88 -2.00
CA TYR A 171 -22.98 -12.53 -2.77
C TYR A 171 -23.02 -14.05 -2.56
N VAL A 172 -21.85 -14.68 -2.53
CA VAL A 172 -21.73 -16.14 -2.36
C VAL A 172 -21.98 -16.57 -0.92
N SER A 173 -21.42 -15.86 0.04
CA SER A 173 -21.53 -16.20 1.46
C SER A 173 -22.86 -15.78 2.10
N LYS A 174 -23.55 -14.80 1.53
CA LYS A 174 -24.73 -14.11 2.11
C LYS A 174 -24.42 -13.38 3.41
N GLN A 175 -23.17 -13.04 3.65
CA GLN A 175 -22.69 -12.23 4.75
C GLN A 175 -22.10 -10.94 4.20
N SER A 176 -22.04 -9.85 4.97
CA SER A 176 -21.22 -8.71 4.58
C SER A 176 -19.74 -9.08 4.53
N TYR A 177 -18.95 -8.37 3.76
CA TYR A 177 -17.51 -8.60 3.69
C TYR A 177 -16.85 -8.56 5.07
N ALA A 178 -17.24 -7.59 5.92
CA ALA A 178 -16.73 -7.47 7.27
C ALA A 178 -17.08 -8.68 8.15
N GLU A 179 -18.33 -9.13 8.14
CA GLU A 179 -18.79 -10.30 8.90
C GLU A 179 -18.07 -11.57 8.43
N PHE A 180 -17.96 -11.77 7.12
CA PHE A 180 -17.28 -12.95 6.58
C PHE A 180 -15.82 -13.02 7.02
N LEU A 181 -15.05 -11.93 6.91
CA LEU A 181 -13.67 -11.89 7.38
C LEU A 181 -13.57 -12.11 8.88
N HIS A 182 -14.45 -11.46 9.64
CA HIS A 182 -14.44 -11.59 11.10
C HIS A 182 -14.67 -13.04 11.53
N GLU A 183 -15.73 -13.67 11.06
CA GLU A 183 -16.12 -15.02 11.50
C GLU A 183 -15.19 -16.12 10.96
N ASN A 184 -14.67 -15.96 9.75
CA ASN A 184 -13.93 -17.02 9.08
C ASN A 184 -12.41 -16.89 9.14
N ILE A 185 -11.88 -15.69 9.50
CA ILE A 185 -10.45 -15.43 9.58
C ILE A 185 -10.08 -14.84 10.92
N PHE A 186 -10.63 -13.67 11.29
CA PHE A 186 -10.14 -12.94 12.46
C PHE A 186 -10.44 -13.63 13.77
N LEU A 187 -11.68 -14.05 13.98
CA LEU A 187 -12.09 -14.75 15.20
C LEU A 187 -11.37 -16.09 15.41
N PRO A 188 -11.28 -16.98 14.39
CA PRO A 188 -10.53 -18.25 14.53
C PRO A 188 -9.05 -18.06 14.82
N LEU A 189 -8.44 -16.97 14.36
CA LEU A 189 -7.02 -16.66 14.61
C LEU A 189 -6.79 -15.80 15.85
N GLY A 190 -7.85 -15.34 16.52
CA GLY A 190 -7.76 -14.43 17.65
C GLY A 190 -7.23 -13.03 17.27
N MET A 191 -7.48 -12.58 16.03
CA MET A 191 -7.10 -11.26 15.52
C MET A 191 -8.12 -10.20 15.95
N THR A 192 -8.11 -9.86 17.23
CA THR A 192 -9.12 -8.99 17.85
C THR A 192 -8.95 -7.51 17.55
N ASN A 193 -7.83 -7.13 16.95
CA ASN A 193 -7.50 -5.76 16.59
C ASN A 193 -7.63 -5.50 15.08
N THR A 194 -7.98 -6.52 14.29
CA THR A 194 -8.17 -6.40 12.86
C THR A 194 -9.65 -6.25 12.53
N VAL A 195 -9.99 -5.17 11.83
CA VAL A 195 -11.37 -4.84 11.48
C VAL A 195 -11.47 -4.22 10.10
N PHE A 196 -12.64 -4.36 9.48
CA PHE A 196 -13.01 -3.56 8.33
C PHE A 196 -13.37 -2.14 8.80
N ASP A 197 -12.80 -1.13 8.17
CA ASP A 197 -13.03 0.28 8.46
C ASP A 197 -13.85 0.93 7.33
N ASP A 198 -15.09 1.24 7.59
CA ASP A 198 -15.97 1.93 6.64
C ASP A 198 -15.67 3.44 6.50
N GLY A 199 -14.72 3.95 7.28
CA GLY A 199 -14.37 5.37 7.36
C GLY A 199 -15.28 6.19 8.27
N LEU A 200 -16.36 5.62 8.81
CA LEU A 200 -17.33 6.29 9.68
C LEU A 200 -17.33 5.73 11.10
N SER A 201 -17.14 4.43 11.22
CA SER A 201 -17.12 3.72 12.51
C SER A 201 -15.93 4.15 13.37
N VAL A 202 -16.17 4.28 14.67
CA VAL A 202 -15.12 4.59 15.64
C VAL A 202 -14.45 3.30 16.08
N HIS A 203 -13.16 3.16 15.79
CA HIS A 203 -12.35 2.03 16.21
C HIS A 203 -11.39 2.45 17.31
N GLU A 204 -11.45 1.77 18.44
CA GLU A 204 -10.55 2.03 19.56
C GLU A 204 -9.08 1.85 19.14
N ASN A 205 -8.20 2.73 19.62
CA ASN A 205 -6.75 2.74 19.33
C ASN A 205 -6.37 2.88 17.84
N LYS A 206 -7.28 3.28 16.97
CA LYS A 206 -6.97 3.56 15.57
C LYS A 206 -6.22 4.89 15.44
N ALA A 207 -5.07 4.86 14.79
CA ALA A 207 -4.31 6.08 14.45
C ALA A 207 -5.05 6.92 13.39
N ASN A 208 -4.93 8.24 13.49
CA ASN A 208 -5.19 9.14 12.38
C ASN A 208 -4.05 9.07 11.36
N ASN A 209 -4.36 9.32 10.09
CA ASN A 209 -3.36 9.37 9.04
C ASN A 209 -2.89 10.80 8.80
N TYR A 210 -1.59 10.99 8.59
CA TYR A 210 -0.94 12.28 8.44
C TYR A 210 -0.10 12.33 7.18
N MET A 211 0.08 13.52 6.65
CA MET A 211 0.90 13.81 5.48
C MET A 211 1.61 15.14 5.64
N HIS A 212 2.52 15.46 4.72
CA HIS A 212 3.15 16.76 4.69
C HIS A 212 2.49 17.66 3.65
N ASP A 213 2.14 18.87 4.09
CA ASP A 213 1.69 19.96 3.23
C ASP A 213 2.49 21.22 3.55
N TYR A 214 3.15 21.81 2.58
CA TYR A 214 4.12 22.90 2.77
C TYR A 214 5.17 22.59 3.87
N GLY A 215 5.57 21.33 3.99
CA GLY A 215 6.52 20.89 5.01
C GLY A 215 5.96 20.82 6.44
N GLN A 216 4.67 21.06 6.62
CA GLN A 216 3.98 20.91 7.91
C GLN A 216 3.21 19.59 7.94
N ILE A 217 3.16 18.95 9.08
CA ILE A 217 2.29 17.79 9.29
C ILE A 217 0.84 18.25 9.27
N VAL A 218 0.05 17.68 8.40
CA VAL A 218 -1.39 17.88 8.32
C VAL A 218 -2.12 16.54 8.37
N ARG A 219 -3.37 16.56 8.80
CA ARG A 219 -4.21 15.38 8.79
C ARG A 219 -4.67 15.08 7.36
N VAL A 220 -4.63 13.82 6.98
CA VAL A 220 -5.21 13.37 5.69
C VAL A 220 -6.71 13.69 5.66
N PRO A 221 -7.23 14.28 4.58
CA PRO A 221 -8.66 14.47 4.40
C PRO A 221 -9.44 13.15 4.49
N TYR A 222 -10.69 13.23 4.89
CA TYR A 222 -11.59 12.07 4.94
C TYR A 222 -11.69 11.40 3.55
N VAL A 223 -11.62 10.07 3.56
CA VAL A 223 -11.89 9.21 2.40
C VAL A 223 -12.97 8.20 2.81
N ASN A 224 -13.93 7.96 1.94
CA ASN A 224 -14.93 6.93 2.14
C ASN A 224 -14.34 5.56 1.77
N ASN A 225 -13.97 4.80 2.78
CA ASN A 225 -13.27 3.52 2.60
C ASN A 225 -14.13 2.43 1.92
N LEU A 226 -15.45 2.64 1.77
CA LEU A 226 -16.30 1.74 0.99
C LEU A 226 -15.88 1.64 -0.47
N PHE A 227 -15.20 2.67 -1.01
CA PHE A 227 -14.58 2.62 -2.34
C PHE A 227 -13.36 1.69 -2.41
N LEU A 228 -12.81 1.27 -1.28
CA LEU A 228 -11.64 0.39 -1.19
C LEU A 228 -11.93 -0.93 -0.48
N THR A 229 -13.19 -1.31 -0.34
CA THR A 229 -13.68 -2.42 0.52
C THR A 229 -12.73 -3.63 0.54
N GLY A 230 -12.52 -4.30 -0.58
CA GLY A 230 -11.63 -5.47 -0.65
C GLY A 230 -10.18 -5.16 -0.99
N ALA A 231 -9.90 -3.91 -1.38
CA ALA A 231 -8.59 -3.50 -1.89
C ALA A 231 -7.69 -2.86 -0.84
N GLY A 232 -8.28 -2.24 0.23
CA GLY A 232 -7.47 -1.43 1.13
C GLY A 232 -8.10 -0.99 2.45
N ALA A 233 -9.32 -1.44 2.79
CA ALA A 233 -10.09 -0.88 3.90
C ALA A 233 -9.94 -1.62 5.25
N LEU A 234 -8.91 -2.42 5.45
CA LEU A 234 -8.66 -3.04 6.75
C LEU A 234 -7.77 -2.17 7.63
N VAL A 235 -8.04 -2.27 8.91
CA VAL A 235 -7.22 -1.73 10.00
C VAL A 235 -6.69 -2.90 10.82
N SER A 236 -5.41 -2.87 11.18
CA SER A 236 -4.75 -3.93 11.95
C SER A 236 -3.60 -3.38 12.79
N ASN A 237 -2.94 -4.24 13.56
CA ASN A 237 -1.72 -3.96 14.31
C ASN A 237 -0.67 -5.08 14.15
N CYS A 238 0.52 -4.86 14.69
CA CYS A 238 1.60 -5.84 14.58
C CYS A 238 1.28 -7.18 15.24
N ASP A 239 0.51 -7.21 16.35
CA ASP A 239 0.14 -8.46 17.02
C ASP A 239 -0.72 -9.35 16.14
N ASP A 240 -1.73 -8.76 15.49
CA ASP A 240 -2.66 -9.51 14.65
C ASP A 240 -2.00 -9.92 13.33
N LEU A 241 -1.17 -9.07 12.74
CA LEU A 241 -0.42 -9.43 11.52
C LEU A 241 0.62 -10.53 11.78
N GLN A 242 1.17 -10.63 13.00
CA GLN A 242 1.98 -11.77 13.39
C GLN A 242 1.16 -13.06 13.47
N LYS A 243 -0.06 -13.02 14.02
CA LYS A 243 -0.98 -14.18 14.02
C LYS A 243 -1.37 -14.58 12.59
N TRP A 244 -1.52 -13.61 11.71
CA TRP A 244 -1.74 -13.85 10.28
C TRP A 244 -0.55 -14.57 9.63
N TYR A 245 0.68 -14.09 9.86
CA TYR A 245 1.89 -14.78 9.45
C TYR A 245 1.93 -16.24 9.94
N GLU A 246 1.64 -16.46 11.21
CA GLU A 246 1.59 -17.80 11.81
C GLU A 246 0.52 -18.70 11.15
N CYS A 247 -0.62 -18.14 10.78
CA CYS A 247 -1.66 -18.84 10.03
C CYS A 247 -1.15 -19.32 8.67
N LEU A 248 -0.54 -18.42 7.90
CA LEU A 248 0.00 -18.73 6.57
C LEU A 248 1.14 -19.75 6.65
N LYS A 249 2.07 -19.58 7.57
CA LYS A 249 3.21 -20.48 7.80
C LYS A 249 2.75 -21.88 8.20
N GLN A 250 1.80 -21.98 9.10
CA GLN A 250 1.28 -23.26 9.61
C GLN A 250 0.17 -23.83 8.73
N ARG A 251 -0.15 -23.18 7.62
CA ARG A 251 -1.20 -23.57 6.66
C ARG A 251 -2.55 -23.86 7.34
N LYS A 252 -3.01 -22.95 8.22
CA LYS A 252 -4.31 -23.06 8.91
C LYS A 252 -5.46 -22.59 8.01
N LEU A 253 -6.66 -23.03 8.34
CA LEU A 253 -7.95 -22.61 7.78
C LEU A 253 -8.24 -23.03 6.32
N LEU A 254 -7.24 -23.36 5.52
CA LEU A 254 -7.40 -23.88 4.15
C LEU A 254 -6.83 -25.29 4.03
N SER A 255 -7.35 -26.07 3.11
CA SER A 255 -6.76 -27.35 2.71
C SER A 255 -5.41 -27.16 2.02
N ALA A 256 -4.59 -28.23 1.97
CA ALA A 256 -3.30 -28.20 1.30
C ALA A 256 -3.42 -27.79 -0.20
N PRO A 257 -4.37 -28.34 -0.99
CA PRO A 257 -4.56 -27.92 -2.39
C PRO A 257 -4.93 -26.43 -2.52
N ALA A 258 -5.76 -25.90 -1.61
CA ALA A 258 -6.14 -24.49 -1.63
C ALA A 258 -4.93 -23.59 -1.28
N TYR A 259 -4.07 -24.00 -0.36
CA TYR A 259 -2.81 -23.28 -0.08
C TYR A 259 -1.83 -23.31 -1.25
N GLU A 260 -1.69 -24.44 -1.92
CA GLU A 260 -0.85 -24.53 -3.12
C GLU A 260 -1.34 -23.53 -4.17
N ARG A 261 -2.66 -23.45 -4.36
CA ARG A 261 -3.24 -22.49 -5.30
C ARG A 261 -3.07 -21.04 -4.85
N PHE A 262 -3.22 -20.74 -3.55
CA PHE A 262 -3.05 -19.40 -2.97
C PHE A 262 -1.64 -18.86 -3.19
N PHE A 263 -0.62 -19.70 -3.06
CA PHE A 263 0.79 -19.34 -3.24
C PHE A 263 1.34 -19.59 -4.65
N THR A 264 0.50 -20.06 -5.59
CA THR A 264 0.93 -20.24 -6.99
C THR A 264 1.24 -18.88 -7.60
N GLU A 265 2.47 -18.76 -8.10
CA GLU A 265 2.91 -17.59 -8.83
C GLU A 265 2.18 -17.49 -10.19
N ASN A 266 1.67 -16.31 -10.49
CA ASN A 266 1.04 -15.95 -11.75
C ASN A 266 1.93 -14.93 -12.49
N MET A 267 1.36 -14.15 -13.40
CA MET A 267 2.10 -13.10 -14.11
C MET A 267 2.70 -12.09 -13.11
N ASN A 268 3.85 -11.54 -13.45
CA ASN A 268 4.57 -10.52 -12.69
C ASN A 268 4.86 -10.92 -11.23
N HIS A 269 5.15 -12.20 -10.99
CA HIS A 269 5.46 -12.74 -9.67
C HIS A 269 4.35 -12.54 -8.61
N TYR A 270 3.12 -12.26 -9.06
CA TYR A 270 1.98 -12.07 -8.17
C TYR A 270 1.27 -13.40 -7.89
N CYS A 271 1.12 -13.71 -6.61
CA CYS A 271 0.24 -14.77 -6.12
C CYS A 271 -1.16 -14.20 -5.85
N TYR A 272 -1.99 -14.86 -5.07
CA TYR A 272 -3.28 -14.28 -4.69
C TYR A 272 -3.13 -13.37 -3.47
N GLY A 273 -3.11 -12.05 -3.70
CA GLY A 273 -2.94 -11.04 -2.66
C GLY A 273 -1.54 -10.93 -2.06
N LEU A 274 -0.55 -11.53 -2.68
CA LEU A 274 0.86 -11.51 -2.28
C LEU A 274 1.77 -11.43 -3.50
N GLU A 275 2.85 -10.72 -3.40
CA GLU A 275 3.97 -10.75 -4.33
C GLU A 275 4.94 -11.85 -3.90
N ARG A 276 5.55 -12.53 -4.86
CA ARG A 276 6.60 -13.52 -4.62
C ARG A 276 7.93 -13.02 -5.17
N HIS A 277 8.92 -12.97 -4.34
CA HIS A 277 10.28 -12.57 -4.70
C HIS A 277 11.28 -13.66 -4.36
N ASP A 278 12.44 -13.62 -4.97
CA ASP A 278 13.59 -14.43 -4.57
C ASP A 278 14.67 -13.51 -3.96
N ARG A 279 15.13 -13.88 -2.78
CA ARG A 279 16.28 -13.25 -2.12
C ARG A 279 17.38 -14.29 -1.93
N ASN A 280 18.35 -14.33 -2.85
CA ASN A 280 19.50 -15.24 -2.76
C ASN A 280 19.08 -16.71 -2.57
N GLY A 281 18.04 -17.16 -3.26
CA GLY A 281 17.49 -18.52 -3.18
C GLY A 281 16.46 -18.75 -2.09
N VAL A 282 16.13 -17.73 -1.28
CA VAL A 282 15.05 -17.80 -0.28
C VAL A 282 13.79 -17.17 -0.87
N THR A 283 12.68 -17.91 -0.84
CA THR A 283 11.39 -17.39 -1.28
C THR A 283 10.82 -16.41 -0.26
N VAL A 284 10.48 -15.21 -0.73
CA VAL A 284 9.86 -14.14 0.06
C VAL A 284 8.45 -13.90 -0.47
N TYR A 285 7.46 -13.91 0.42
CA TYR A 285 6.13 -13.42 0.12
C TYR A 285 5.93 -12.07 0.80
N ALA A 286 5.46 -11.09 0.06
CA ALA A 286 5.32 -9.73 0.56
C ALA A 286 4.06 -9.05 0.02
N HIS A 287 3.63 -8.01 0.68
CA HIS A 287 2.72 -7.04 0.08
C HIS A 287 2.88 -5.67 0.75
N GLY A 288 2.93 -4.64 -0.06
CA GLY A 288 2.90 -3.26 0.37
C GLY A 288 1.50 -2.70 0.49
N GLY A 289 1.37 -1.59 1.19
CA GLY A 289 0.14 -0.84 1.30
C GLY A 289 0.43 0.64 1.36
N ASP A 290 0.00 1.36 0.31
CA ASP A 290 0.26 2.79 0.15
C ASP A 290 -1.05 3.53 -0.09
N ALA A 291 -1.22 4.61 0.64
CA ALA A 291 -2.25 5.61 0.41
C ALA A 291 -1.84 6.91 1.12
N ASN A 292 -2.62 7.98 0.94
CA ASN A 292 -2.34 9.24 1.63
C ASN A 292 -2.23 9.03 3.14
N GLY A 293 -1.06 9.34 3.69
CA GLY A 293 -0.76 9.17 5.12
C GLY A 293 -0.63 7.72 5.59
N ILE A 294 -0.43 6.77 4.69
CA ILE A 294 -0.32 5.35 5.01
C ILE A 294 0.88 4.75 4.27
N ALA A 295 1.72 4.04 5.02
CA ALA A 295 2.76 3.19 4.45
C ALA A 295 2.84 1.90 5.27
N ALA A 296 2.39 0.79 4.69
CA ALA A 296 2.39 -0.52 5.32
C ALA A 296 3.21 -1.51 4.49
N TYR A 297 3.88 -2.44 5.15
CA TYR A 297 4.60 -3.49 4.45
C TYR A 297 4.71 -4.74 5.31
N THR A 298 4.50 -5.89 4.70
CA THR A 298 4.73 -7.19 5.33
C THR A 298 5.63 -8.03 4.43
N GLN A 299 6.65 -8.66 5.03
CA GLN A 299 7.52 -9.64 4.37
C GLN A 299 7.54 -10.94 5.16
N TYR A 300 7.39 -12.07 4.48
CA TYR A 300 7.31 -13.40 5.04
C TYR A 300 8.36 -14.31 4.41
N PHE A 301 9.30 -14.75 5.22
CA PHE A 301 10.35 -15.73 4.88
C PHE A 301 10.02 -17.02 5.63
N PHE A 302 9.11 -17.82 5.06
CA PHE A 302 8.56 -18.98 5.79
C PHE A 302 9.59 -20.05 6.08
N GLU A 303 10.59 -20.25 5.21
CA GLU A 303 11.65 -21.24 5.38
C GLU A 303 12.57 -20.91 6.56
N ASP A 304 12.84 -19.62 6.76
CA ASP A 304 13.73 -19.13 7.83
C ASP A 304 12.97 -18.67 9.09
N ASP A 305 11.65 -18.82 9.08
CA ASP A 305 10.78 -18.37 10.17
C ASP A 305 10.98 -16.90 10.54
N ILE A 306 11.00 -16.05 9.50
CA ILE A 306 11.14 -14.60 9.65
C ILE A 306 9.88 -13.91 9.14
N CYS A 307 9.42 -12.93 9.92
CA CYS A 307 8.34 -12.01 9.55
C CYS A 307 8.76 -10.58 9.87
N ILE A 308 8.62 -9.68 8.89
CA ILE A 308 8.85 -8.23 9.05
C ILE A 308 7.51 -7.54 8.84
N ILE A 309 7.09 -6.72 9.80
CA ILE A 309 5.86 -5.95 9.76
C ILE A 309 6.21 -4.48 10.00
N ILE A 310 5.85 -3.63 9.04
CA ILE A 310 6.04 -2.18 9.09
C ILE A 310 4.68 -1.53 8.88
N LEU A 311 4.23 -0.71 9.83
CA LEU A 311 2.96 -0.01 9.77
C LEU A 311 3.21 1.47 10.09
N SER A 312 2.83 2.36 9.18
CA SER A 312 2.98 3.81 9.34
C SER A 312 1.68 4.55 9.08
N ASN A 313 1.41 5.54 9.91
CA ASN A 313 0.33 6.51 9.71
C ASN A 313 0.86 7.87 9.20
N ASN A 314 2.03 7.86 8.59
CA ASN A 314 2.64 8.98 7.87
C ASN A 314 3.26 8.46 6.57
N GLU A 315 2.94 9.08 5.42
CA GLU A 315 3.37 8.65 4.08
C GLU A 315 4.86 8.93 3.77
N SER A 316 5.60 9.54 4.68
CA SER A 316 7.01 9.91 4.45
C SER A 316 7.95 8.72 4.31
N LEU A 317 7.56 7.56 4.82
CA LEU A 317 8.40 6.36 4.87
C LEU A 317 8.45 5.65 3.51
N ASN A 318 9.64 5.30 3.07
CA ASN A 318 9.80 4.23 2.08
C ASN A 318 9.88 2.88 2.81
N GLN A 319 8.72 2.25 3.00
CA GLN A 319 8.58 1.00 3.75
C GLN A 319 9.27 -0.19 3.07
N TYR A 320 9.35 -0.20 1.75
CA TYR A 320 10.02 -1.24 0.97
C TYR A 320 11.52 -1.23 1.25
N ARG A 321 12.14 -0.05 1.17
CA ARG A 321 13.54 0.13 1.46
C ARG A 321 13.90 -0.21 2.91
N LEU A 322 13.05 0.21 3.85
CA LEU A 322 13.23 -0.12 5.26
C LEU A 322 13.16 -1.65 5.48
N GLY A 323 12.20 -2.32 4.86
CA GLY A 323 12.05 -3.78 4.90
C GLY A 323 13.26 -4.50 4.32
N GLU A 324 13.75 -4.06 3.15
CA GLU A 324 14.96 -4.62 2.52
C GLU A 324 16.21 -4.45 3.38
N GLY A 325 16.39 -3.29 4.02
CA GLY A 325 17.52 -3.06 4.93
C GLY A 325 17.45 -3.92 6.19
N ILE A 326 16.25 -4.12 6.74
CA ILE A 326 16.03 -5.04 7.85
C ILE A 326 16.37 -6.47 7.42
N ALA A 327 15.87 -6.92 6.27
CA ALA A 327 16.18 -8.23 5.72
C ALA A 327 17.68 -8.41 5.50
N ALA A 328 18.39 -7.43 4.95
CA ALA A 328 19.84 -7.47 4.78
C ALA A 328 20.56 -7.77 6.10
N ILE A 329 20.20 -7.06 7.18
CA ILE A 329 20.80 -7.29 8.51
C ILE A 329 20.52 -8.71 9.01
N LEU A 330 19.29 -9.22 8.84
CA LEU A 330 18.91 -10.56 9.29
C LEU A 330 19.68 -11.68 8.57
N TYR A 331 20.11 -11.42 7.32
CA TYR A 331 20.94 -12.31 6.50
C TYR A 331 22.45 -12.00 6.58
N GLY A 332 22.89 -11.14 7.51
CA GLY A 332 24.30 -10.83 7.74
C GLY A 332 24.91 -9.87 6.70
N GLU A 333 24.09 -9.28 5.85
CA GLU A 333 24.50 -8.30 4.83
C GLU A 333 24.56 -6.88 5.42
N GLU A 334 25.25 -5.95 4.70
CA GLU A 334 25.23 -4.54 5.05
C GLU A 334 24.00 -3.87 4.43
N PRO A 335 23.15 -3.20 5.26
CA PRO A 335 21.99 -2.51 4.73
C PRO A 335 22.41 -1.25 3.98
N LYS A 336 21.70 -0.93 2.91
CA LYS A 336 21.85 0.36 2.24
C LYS A 336 21.09 1.43 3.05
N HIS A 337 21.77 2.51 3.39
CA HIS A 337 21.15 3.64 4.09
C HIS A 337 20.52 4.63 3.11
N ALA A 338 19.43 5.27 3.53
CA ALA A 338 18.89 6.41 2.82
C ALA A 338 19.90 7.57 2.85
N VAL A 339 20.16 8.17 1.71
CA VAL A 339 21.07 9.30 1.56
C VAL A 339 20.35 10.41 0.85
N ARG A 340 20.19 11.55 1.54
CA ARG A 340 19.69 12.76 0.89
C ARG A 340 20.85 13.41 0.18
N PRO A 341 20.72 13.70 -1.13
CA PRO A 341 21.68 14.53 -1.84
C PRO A 341 21.76 15.93 -1.19
N ASP A 342 22.94 16.52 -1.23
CA ASP A 342 23.10 17.89 -0.77
C ASP A 342 22.30 18.84 -1.67
N ALA A 343 21.53 19.73 -1.04
CA ALA A 343 20.83 20.77 -1.78
C ALA A 343 21.82 21.77 -2.37
N VAL A 344 21.66 22.06 -3.64
CA VAL A 344 22.45 23.10 -4.33
C VAL A 344 21.83 24.45 -4.00
N PRO A 345 22.62 25.44 -3.57
CA PRO A 345 22.14 26.80 -3.38
C PRO A 345 21.61 27.38 -4.71
N VAL A 346 20.37 27.80 -4.71
CA VAL A 346 19.66 28.37 -5.87
C VAL A 346 18.95 29.62 -5.44
N THR A 347 19.01 30.67 -6.25
CA THR A 347 18.29 31.92 -5.98
C THR A 347 16.80 31.77 -6.28
N GLU A 348 15.96 32.60 -5.65
CA GLU A 348 14.52 32.64 -5.97
C GLU A 348 14.25 32.93 -7.45
N GLU A 349 15.07 33.77 -8.09
CA GLU A 349 14.94 34.09 -9.50
C GLU A 349 15.16 32.88 -10.40
N GLU A 350 16.14 32.03 -10.04
CA GLU A 350 16.39 30.78 -10.74
C GLU A 350 15.26 29.77 -10.53
N LEU A 351 14.74 29.65 -9.32
CA LEU A 351 13.64 28.76 -8.99
C LEU A 351 12.33 29.17 -9.68
N ARG A 352 12.08 30.46 -9.88
CA ARG A 352 10.87 30.97 -10.57
C ARG A 352 10.74 30.43 -12.01
N LYS A 353 11.81 30.04 -12.67
CA LYS A 353 11.79 29.48 -14.02
C LYS A 353 11.08 28.13 -14.10
N PHE A 354 10.94 27.45 -12.95
CA PHE A 354 10.30 26.14 -12.85
C PHE A 354 8.85 26.19 -12.40
N THR A 355 8.34 27.38 -12.09
CA THR A 355 6.91 27.52 -11.74
C THR A 355 6.02 27.42 -12.97
N GLY A 356 4.89 26.73 -12.86
CA GLY A 356 3.95 26.57 -13.97
C GLY A 356 3.13 25.30 -13.86
N THR A 357 2.29 25.06 -14.86
CA THR A 357 1.45 23.87 -14.95
C THR A 357 2.14 22.84 -15.84
N TYR A 358 2.34 21.69 -15.30
CA TYR A 358 2.94 20.54 -15.97
C TYR A 358 1.87 19.45 -16.12
N LEU A 359 1.95 18.62 -17.15
CA LEU A 359 0.91 17.64 -17.50
C LEU A 359 -0.49 18.27 -17.43
N PRO A 360 -1.12 18.62 -18.55
CA PRO A 360 -2.29 19.51 -18.63
C PRO A 360 -3.26 19.33 -17.46
N GLY A 361 -3.20 20.28 -16.51
CA GLY A 361 -4.11 20.37 -15.38
C GLY A 361 -3.86 19.47 -14.17
N LYS A 362 -2.79 18.63 -14.14
CA LYS A 362 -2.62 17.61 -13.08
C LYS A 362 -1.51 17.89 -12.09
N ILE A 363 -0.42 18.48 -12.55
CA ILE A 363 0.73 18.85 -11.72
C ILE A 363 1.02 20.32 -11.91
N GLN A 364 1.18 21.03 -10.81
CA GLN A 364 1.60 22.42 -10.80
C GLN A 364 2.86 22.52 -9.94
N ILE A 365 3.82 23.33 -10.39
CA ILE A 365 4.95 23.75 -9.57
C ILE A 365 4.70 25.19 -9.15
N GLU A 366 4.68 25.44 -7.86
CA GLU A 366 4.53 26.78 -7.31
C GLU A 366 5.69 27.17 -6.41
N MET A 367 5.89 28.45 -6.24
CA MET A 367 6.86 28.98 -5.31
C MET A 367 6.18 29.69 -4.14
N LYS A 368 6.59 29.35 -2.92
CA LYS A 368 6.12 29.94 -1.69
C LYS A 368 7.28 30.07 -0.70
N ASN A 369 7.46 31.26 -0.13
CA ASN A 369 8.52 31.53 0.86
C ASN A 369 9.93 31.12 0.39
N GLY A 370 10.27 31.37 -0.88
CA GLY A 370 11.58 31.05 -1.45
C GLY A 370 11.82 29.57 -1.74
N LYS A 371 10.80 28.74 -1.68
CA LYS A 371 10.86 27.29 -1.94
C LYS A 371 9.92 26.89 -3.06
N LEU A 372 10.30 25.85 -3.81
CA LEU A 372 9.42 25.21 -4.78
C LEU A 372 8.61 24.11 -4.13
N TYR A 373 7.38 23.97 -4.61
CA TYR A 373 6.46 22.92 -4.22
C TYR A 373 5.83 22.30 -5.45
N LEU A 374 5.82 21.00 -5.45
CA LEU A 374 4.98 20.21 -6.35
C LEU A 374 3.57 20.19 -5.78
N VAL A 375 2.61 20.66 -6.55
CA VAL A 375 1.20 20.65 -6.17
C VAL A 375 0.51 19.48 -6.86
N ARG A 376 0.02 18.53 -6.08
CA ARG A 376 -0.96 17.55 -6.55
C ARG A 376 -2.31 18.26 -6.58
N VAL A 377 -2.66 18.83 -7.74
CA VAL A 377 -3.83 19.73 -7.89
C VAL A 377 -5.10 19.06 -7.38
N ASN A 378 -5.30 17.78 -7.69
CA ASN A 378 -6.49 17.03 -7.31
C ASN A 378 -6.64 16.83 -5.80
N GLN A 379 -5.53 16.84 -5.05
CA GLN A 379 -5.52 16.64 -3.61
C GLN A 379 -5.30 17.95 -2.84
N ASN A 380 -4.91 19.02 -3.54
CA ASN A 380 -4.47 20.29 -2.97
C ASN A 380 -3.33 20.11 -1.95
N ILE A 381 -2.34 19.27 -2.31
CA ILE A 381 -1.17 18.93 -1.48
C ILE A 381 0.08 19.52 -2.10
N HIS A 382 0.93 20.13 -1.27
CA HIS A 382 2.11 20.88 -1.67
C HIS A 382 3.36 20.19 -1.11
N ILE A 383 4.06 19.45 -1.96
CA ILE A 383 5.24 18.66 -1.60
C ILE A 383 6.49 19.50 -1.87
N GLU A 384 7.30 19.77 -0.84
CA GLU A 384 8.53 20.55 -0.96
C GLU A 384 9.53 19.87 -1.89
N LEU A 385 10.09 20.63 -2.82
CA LEU A 385 11.13 20.22 -3.76
C LEU A 385 12.47 20.84 -3.35
N TYR A 386 13.50 20.01 -3.30
CA TYR A 386 14.89 20.43 -3.06
C TYR A 386 15.66 20.35 -4.36
N CYS A 387 16.31 21.44 -4.75
CA CYS A 387 17.23 21.47 -5.89
C CYS A 387 18.52 20.73 -5.54
N ILE A 388 18.89 19.76 -6.35
CA ILE A 388 20.12 18.96 -6.19
C ILE A 388 21.03 19.03 -7.43
N GLY A 389 20.64 19.79 -8.44
CA GLY A 389 21.37 20.01 -9.69
C GLY A 389 20.72 21.12 -10.51
N PRO A 390 21.28 21.49 -11.67
CA PRO A 390 20.82 22.64 -12.46
C PRO A 390 19.33 22.63 -12.82
N ASN A 391 18.74 21.45 -13.05
CA ASN A 391 17.31 21.26 -13.33
C ASN A 391 16.75 20.06 -12.57
N THR A 392 17.49 19.53 -11.61
CA THR A 392 17.19 18.27 -10.94
C THR A 392 16.75 18.55 -9.54
N PHE A 393 15.60 17.99 -9.17
CA PHE A 393 14.95 18.16 -7.88
C PHE A 393 14.64 16.81 -7.23
N ILE A 394 14.47 16.82 -5.92
CA ILE A 394 14.06 15.70 -5.11
C ILE A 394 12.97 16.15 -4.14
N ARG A 395 11.97 15.32 -3.91
CA ARG A 395 10.94 15.59 -2.88
C ARG A 395 11.52 15.44 -1.48
N ARG A 396 10.87 16.03 -0.48
CA ARG A 396 11.35 16.11 0.90
C ARG A 396 11.81 14.77 1.49
N HIS A 397 11.20 13.70 1.28
CA HIS A 397 11.53 12.39 1.87
C HIS A 397 11.94 11.37 0.81
N GLU A 398 12.56 11.84 -0.28
CA GLU A 398 13.13 10.98 -1.30
C GLU A 398 14.64 10.89 -1.18
N GLU A 399 15.19 9.90 -1.83
CA GLU A 399 16.61 9.69 -2.00
C GLU A 399 17.04 9.90 -3.45
N GLN A 400 18.33 9.91 -3.69
CA GLN A 400 18.91 10.23 -5.01
C GLN A 400 18.37 9.38 -6.17
N SER A 401 17.86 8.18 -5.91
CA SER A 401 17.27 7.31 -6.93
C SER A 401 15.93 7.81 -7.48
N TYR A 402 15.31 8.80 -6.85
CA TYR A 402 14.00 9.36 -7.19
C TYR A 402 14.09 10.83 -7.60
N THR A 403 15.08 11.18 -8.42
CA THR A 403 15.28 12.55 -8.88
C THR A 403 14.26 12.94 -9.94
N HIS A 404 13.90 14.22 -9.94
CA HIS A 404 12.96 14.82 -10.89
C HIS A 404 13.65 15.90 -11.69
N ASP A 405 13.73 15.72 -13.01
CA ASP A 405 14.24 16.74 -13.92
C ASP A 405 13.11 17.64 -14.39
N LEU A 406 13.15 18.90 -13.97
CA LEU A 406 12.21 19.94 -14.39
C LEU A 406 12.85 20.79 -15.49
N LEU A 407 12.12 21.01 -16.59
CA LEU A 407 12.55 21.96 -17.61
C LEU A 407 11.81 23.28 -17.42
N PRO A 408 12.50 24.42 -17.63
CA PRO A 408 11.86 25.73 -17.56
C PRO A 408 10.71 25.86 -18.57
N GLU A 409 9.72 26.71 -18.26
CA GLU A 409 8.66 27.05 -19.17
C GLU A 409 9.21 27.54 -20.52
N GLY A 410 8.73 27.00 -21.65
CA GLY A 410 9.19 27.33 -23.00
C GLY A 410 10.35 26.49 -23.51
N ALA A 411 10.86 25.50 -22.80
CA ALA A 411 11.77 24.52 -23.33
C ALA A 411 11.11 23.69 -24.45
N GLU A 412 11.83 23.40 -25.53
CA GLU A 412 11.31 22.72 -26.74
C GLU A 412 10.76 21.30 -26.47
N LYS A 413 11.08 20.71 -25.35
CA LYS A 413 10.47 19.49 -24.82
C LYS A 413 10.16 19.72 -23.36
N PRO A 414 8.92 20.02 -23.01
CA PRO A 414 8.48 19.92 -21.63
C PRO A 414 8.50 18.44 -21.24
N THR A 415 9.65 17.89 -21.00
CA THR A 415 9.77 16.62 -20.30
C THR A 415 9.54 16.91 -18.84
N VAL A 416 8.33 16.98 -18.57
CA VAL A 416 7.84 16.80 -17.25
C VAL A 416 8.13 15.39 -16.91
N TRP A 417 8.91 15.21 -15.86
CA TRP A 417 8.96 13.95 -15.15
C TRP A 417 9.22 12.75 -16.07
N GLY A 418 10.23 12.02 -15.81
CA GLY A 418 10.24 10.65 -16.29
C GLY A 418 8.91 10.01 -15.87
N TYR A 419 7.91 10.10 -16.75
CA TYR A 419 6.55 9.59 -16.52
C TYR A 419 6.56 8.11 -16.10
N GLU A 420 7.61 7.39 -16.49
CA GLU A 420 7.90 6.04 -16.04
C GLU A 420 8.22 5.93 -14.54
N LEU A 421 8.77 6.98 -13.92
CA LEU A 421 9.09 6.99 -12.50
C LEU A 421 7.85 7.35 -11.66
N VAL A 422 7.09 8.35 -12.05
CA VAL A 422 5.83 8.71 -11.36
C VAL A 422 4.81 7.57 -11.44
N GLY A 423 4.76 6.83 -12.55
CA GLY A 423 3.89 5.64 -12.68
C GLY A 423 4.35 4.44 -11.84
N LYS A 424 5.64 4.33 -11.51
CA LYS A 424 6.18 3.24 -10.68
C LYS A 424 6.24 3.56 -9.19
N ASP A 425 6.33 4.85 -8.84
CA ASP A 425 6.39 5.30 -7.44
C ASP A 425 5.01 5.31 -6.75
N PHE A 426 3.93 5.08 -7.50
CA PHE A 426 2.55 5.11 -7.00
C PHE A 426 1.76 3.82 -7.32
N MET A 427 2.42 2.76 -7.74
CA MET A 427 1.81 1.43 -7.86
C MET A 427 2.13 0.56 -6.67
#